data_3cab39597a49ed5e0ac00e7477330339
#
_entry.id   3cab39597a49ed5e0ac00e7477330339
#
_cell.length_a   1.000
_cell.length_b   1.000
_cell.length_c   1.000
_cell.angle_alpha   90.00
_cell.angle_beta   90.00
_cell.angle_gamma   90.00
#
_symmetry.space_group_name_H-M   'P 1'
#
loop_
_entity.id
_entity.type
_entity.pdbx_description
1 polymer ?
#
loop_
_entity_poly.entity_id
_entity_poly.type
_entity_poly.pdbx_seq_one_letter_code
_entity_poly.pdbx_strand_id
1 'polypeptide(L)'
;TKNIPSKLFNAAARRSSGIKLHDFNCGLKAYRKKVVKSIEVYGEMHRYIPILAKWSGFRKIGEKVVEHRPRKFGITKFGWERFINGFLDLFSIMFVGKFGKRPMHFFGLWGSVVFLVGLVIWVYLFVAKFAFQVYNMTDRPLFFVGIISLVIGTQLFLAGFIGELIARNSTERNTYLIEEKAGL
;
A
#
# COMPACT_ATOMS: atom_id res chain seq x y z
N THR A 1 -27.75 -4.37 2.86
CA THR A 1 -26.67 -3.43 3.23
C THR A 1 -25.28 -4.06 3.38
N LYS A 2 -25.14 -5.37 3.61
CA LYS A 2 -23.85 -6.08 3.75
C LYS A 2 -23.01 -6.19 2.46
N ASN A 3 -23.63 -5.98 1.30
CA ASN A 3 -22.98 -6.19 -0.01
C ASN A 3 -22.18 -4.98 -0.52
N ILE A 4 -22.44 -3.76 -0.03
CA ILE A 4 -21.76 -2.55 -0.53
C ILE A 4 -20.28 -2.52 -0.15
N PRO A 5 -19.89 -2.70 1.14
CA PRO A 5 -18.50 -2.74 1.55
C PRO A 5 -17.70 -3.85 0.85
N SER A 6 -18.30 -5.03 0.68
CA SER A 6 -17.65 -6.15 -0.02
C SER A 6 -17.45 -5.86 -1.52
N LYS A 7 -18.42 -5.23 -2.18
CA LYS A 7 -18.30 -4.82 -3.59
C LYS A 7 -17.20 -3.77 -3.77
N LEU A 8 -17.14 -2.78 -2.88
CA LEU A 8 -16.12 -1.74 -2.90
C LEU A 8 -14.72 -2.33 -2.72
N PHE A 9 -14.56 -3.22 -1.72
CA PHE A 9 -13.32 -3.95 -1.47
C PHE A 9 -12.88 -4.77 -2.69
N ASN A 10 -13.78 -5.57 -3.25
CA ASN A 10 -13.48 -6.38 -4.42
C ASN A 10 -13.16 -5.54 -5.66
N ALA A 11 -13.81 -4.38 -5.83
CA ALA A 11 -13.50 -3.43 -6.91
C ALA A 11 -12.09 -2.83 -6.74
N ALA A 12 -11.74 -2.40 -5.53
CA ALA A 12 -10.42 -1.89 -5.20
C ALA A 12 -9.34 -2.96 -5.42
N ALA A 13 -9.56 -4.18 -4.92
CA ALA A 13 -8.64 -5.31 -5.08
C ALA A 13 -8.44 -5.67 -6.56
N ARG A 14 -9.50 -5.71 -7.37
CA ARG A 14 -9.42 -5.94 -8.83
C ARG A 14 -8.61 -4.88 -9.54
N ARG A 15 -8.93 -3.59 -9.27
CA ARG A 15 -8.26 -2.47 -9.93
C ARG A 15 -6.77 -2.44 -9.64
N SER A 16 -6.38 -2.75 -8.42
CA SER A 16 -5.00 -2.68 -7.95
C SER A 16 -4.17 -3.87 -8.36
N SER A 17 -4.75 -5.08 -8.27
CA SER A 17 -4.04 -6.31 -8.59
C SER A 17 -4.09 -6.66 -10.07
N GLY A 18 -5.07 -6.10 -10.81
CA GLY A 18 -5.35 -6.50 -12.18
C GLY A 18 -5.78 -7.97 -12.32
N ILE A 19 -6.35 -8.56 -11.24
CA ILE A 19 -6.88 -9.93 -11.22
C ILE A 19 -8.40 -9.84 -11.37
N LYS A 20 -8.95 -10.54 -12.36
CA LYS A 20 -10.40 -10.55 -12.63
C LYS A 20 -11.10 -11.61 -11.79
N LEU A 21 -11.21 -11.42 -10.47
CA LEU A 21 -12.02 -12.25 -9.57
C LEU A 21 -13.24 -11.49 -9.10
N HIS A 22 -14.38 -12.16 -8.95
CA HIS A 22 -15.62 -11.57 -8.45
C HIS A 22 -15.60 -11.44 -6.94
N ASP A 23 -14.99 -12.42 -6.23
CA ASP A 23 -14.89 -12.41 -4.77
C ASP A 23 -13.52 -12.86 -4.26
N PHE A 24 -12.76 -11.91 -3.69
CA PHE A 24 -11.50 -12.18 -3.00
C PHE A 24 -11.68 -12.74 -1.59
N ASN A 25 -12.85 -12.51 -0.98
CA ASN A 25 -13.15 -12.90 0.39
C ASN A 25 -13.72 -14.32 0.53
N CYS A 26 -13.96 -15.03 -0.58
CA CYS A 26 -14.45 -16.40 -0.53
C CYS A 26 -13.49 -17.28 0.28
N GLY A 27 -14.03 -18.01 1.27
CA GLY A 27 -13.26 -18.91 2.13
C GLY A 27 -12.81 -20.20 1.42
N LEU A 28 -13.53 -20.60 0.34
CA LEU A 28 -13.19 -21.79 -0.42
C LEU A 28 -12.16 -21.44 -1.50
N LYS A 29 -10.93 -21.91 -1.30
CA LYS A 29 -9.81 -21.65 -2.19
C LYS A 29 -8.97 -22.92 -2.38
N ALA A 30 -8.57 -23.18 -3.62
CA ALA A 30 -7.70 -24.31 -3.96
C ALA A 30 -6.42 -23.80 -4.61
N TYR A 31 -5.28 -24.33 -4.21
CA TYR A 31 -3.96 -23.92 -4.70
C TYR A 31 -3.12 -25.13 -5.04
N ARG A 32 -2.26 -24.99 -6.05
CA ARG A 32 -1.21 -25.96 -6.29
C ARG A 32 -0.15 -25.88 -5.17
N LYS A 33 0.41 -27.02 -4.77
CA LYS A 33 1.45 -27.10 -3.73
C LYS A 33 2.61 -26.13 -3.96
N LYS A 34 3.05 -25.97 -5.22
CA LYS A 34 4.13 -25.03 -5.63
C LYS A 34 3.78 -23.58 -5.23
N VAL A 35 2.53 -23.15 -5.43
CA VAL A 35 2.07 -21.81 -5.07
C VAL A 35 2.13 -21.60 -3.56
N VAL A 36 1.57 -22.53 -2.78
CA VAL A 36 1.51 -22.40 -1.31
C VAL A 36 2.91 -22.37 -0.69
N LYS A 37 3.86 -23.13 -1.26
CA LYS A 37 5.26 -23.12 -0.78
C LYS A 37 6.07 -21.90 -1.21
N SER A 38 5.57 -21.12 -2.18
CA SER A 38 6.29 -19.95 -2.73
C SER A 38 5.80 -18.61 -2.18
N ILE A 39 4.74 -18.61 -1.39
CA ILE A 39 4.17 -17.39 -0.80
C ILE A 39 4.18 -17.51 0.71
N GLU A 40 4.54 -16.44 1.37
CA GLU A 40 4.41 -16.30 2.80
C GLU A 40 3.10 -15.60 3.13
N VAL A 41 2.31 -16.20 4.04
CA VAL A 41 1.00 -15.67 4.45
C VAL A 41 1.00 -15.52 5.96
N TYR A 42 0.88 -14.29 6.44
CA TYR A 42 0.78 -13.98 7.87
C TYR A 42 -0.44 -13.09 8.16
N GLY A 43 -0.94 -13.15 9.38
CA GLY A 43 -2.08 -12.35 9.82
C GLY A 43 -3.33 -12.55 8.96
N GLU A 44 -4.01 -11.46 8.64
CA GLU A 44 -5.24 -11.45 7.81
C GLU A 44 -4.96 -11.54 6.29
N MET A 45 -3.72 -11.84 5.88
CA MET A 45 -3.33 -11.93 4.45
C MET A 45 -3.98 -13.07 3.68
N HIS A 46 -4.70 -13.98 4.34
CA HIS A 46 -5.41 -15.08 3.70
C HIS A 46 -6.39 -14.63 2.60
N ARG A 47 -6.88 -13.38 2.64
CA ARG A 47 -7.75 -12.78 1.62
C ARG A 47 -7.00 -12.42 0.36
N TYR A 48 -5.71 -12.14 0.49
CA TYR A 48 -4.86 -11.59 -0.56
C TYR A 48 -3.96 -12.63 -1.23
N ILE A 49 -4.09 -13.90 -0.88
CA ILE A 49 -3.32 -14.99 -1.48
C ILE A 49 -3.32 -14.95 -3.02
N PRO A 50 -4.44 -14.66 -3.73
CA PRO A 50 -4.39 -14.52 -5.18
C PRO A 50 -3.46 -13.40 -5.66
N ILE A 51 -3.38 -12.30 -4.90
CA ILE A 51 -2.51 -11.15 -5.22
C ILE A 51 -1.04 -11.52 -4.98
N LEU A 52 -0.74 -12.14 -3.84
CA LEU A 52 0.60 -12.62 -3.49
C LEU A 52 1.08 -13.66 -4.52
N ALA A 53 0.23 -14.61 -4.90
CA ALA A 53 0.53 -15.60 -5.92
C ALA A 53 0.86 -14.95 -7.28
N LYS A 54 0.10 -13.93 -7.70
CA LYS A 54 0.38 -13.19 -8.94
C LYS A 54 1.74 -12.48 -8.89
N TRP A 55 2.08 -11.86 -7.77
CA TRP A 55 3.38 -11.19 -7.58
C TRP A 55 4.55 -12.18 -7.56
N SER A 56 4.31 -13.41 -7.06
CA SER A 56 5.28 -14.51 -7.13
C SER A 56 5.36 -15.19 -8.51
N GLY A 57 4.71 -14.61 -9.55
CA GLY A 57 4.79 -15.07 -10.91
C GLY A 57 3.67 -16.01 -11.36
N PHE A 58 2.78 -16.46 -10.49
CA PHE A 58 1.67 -17.36 -10.84
C PHE A 58 0.51 -16.61 -11.47
N ARG A 59 0.44 -16.59 -12.80
CA ARG A 59 -0.56 -15.79 -13.54
C ARG A 59 -1.87 -16.53 -13.80
N LYS A 60 -1.90 -17.88 -13.71
CA LYS A 60 -3.10 -18.69 -14.00
C LYS A 60 -3.99 -18.75 -12.77
N ILE A 61 -4.82 -17.73 -12.60
CA ILE A 61 -5.78 -17.59 -11.50
C ILE A 61 -7.17 -17.61 -12.12
N GLY A 62 -8.02 -18.53 -11.65
CA GLY A 62 -9.39 -18.68 -12.11
C GLY A 62 -10.35 -18.77 -10.95
N GLU A 63 -11.64 -18.69 -11.24
CA GLU A 63 -12.73 -18.91 -10.28
C GLU A 63 -13.76 -19.87 -10.84
N LYS A 64 -14.42 -20.56 -9.94
CA LYS A 64 -15.54 -21.44 -10.26
C LYS A 64 -16.71 -21.10 -9.33
N VAL A 65 -17.90 -20.98 -9.91
CA VAL A 65 -19.11 -20.76 -9.13
C VAL A 65 -19.39 -21.99 -8.27
N VAL A 66 -19.66 -21.76 -6.99
CA VAL A 66 -20.04 -22.80 -6.02
C VAL A 66 -21.34 -22.43 -5.35
N GLU A 67 -22.17 -23.42 -5.03
CA GLU A 67 -23.41 -23.21 -4.30
C GLU A 67 -23.09 -22.85 -2.84
N HIS A 68 -23.59 -21.70 -2.40
CA HIS A 68 -23.46 -21.25 -1.03
C HIS A 68 -24.72 -21.59 -0.25
N ARG A 69 -24.61 -22.53 0.68
CA ARG A 69 -25.72 -22.86 1.58
C ARG A 69 -25.78 -21.88 2.75
N PRO A 70 -26.97 -21.41 3.15
CA PRO A 70 -27.11 -20.55 4.32
C PRO A 70 -26.63 -21.28 5.58
N ARG A 71 -25.99 -20.53 6.48
CA ARG A 71 -25.47 -21.06 7.73
C ARG A 71 -26.63 -21.52 8.63
N LYS A 72 -26.63 -22.77 9.05
CA LYS A 72 -27.67 -23.33 9.93
C LYS A 72 -27.47 -22.96 11.41
N PHE A 73 -26.23 -22.75 11.85
CA PHE A 73 -25.87 -22.46 13.24
C PHE A 73 -24.86 -21.31 13.32
N GLY A 74 -24.90 -20.55 14.43
CA GLY A 74 -23.95 -19.49 14.75
C GLY A 74 -24.36 -18.10 14.28
N ILE A 75 -23.87 -17.08 15.00
CA ILE A 75 -24.11 -15.66 14.73
C ILE A 75 -22.94 -15.11 13.92
N THR A 76 -23.26 -14.24 12.95
CA THR A 76 -22.24 -13.58 12.15
C THR A 76 -21.50 -12.52 12.98
N LYS A 77 -20.24 -12.77 13.34
CA LYS A 77 -19.36 -11.81 14.02
C LYS A 77 -18.72 -10.83 13.01
N PHE A 78 -19.52 -10.19 12.17
CA PHE A 78 -19.03 -9.15 11.27
C PHE A 78 -19.12 -7.80 11.96
N GLY A 79 -18.01 -7.35 12.59
CA GLY A 79 -17.87 -6.01 13.14
C GLY A 79 -17.34 -5.01 12.11
N TRP A 80 -17.55 -3.72 12.38
CA TRP A 80 -17.01 -2.60 11.60
C TRP A 80 -15.47 -2.60 11.58
N GLU A 81 -14.84 -3.02 12.68
CA GLU A 81 -13.38 -3.17 12.81
C GLU A 81 -12.78 -4.06 11.72
N ARG A 82 -13.45 -5.16 11.38
CA ARG A 82 -12.98 -6.08 10.35
C ARG A 82 -13.00 -5.48 8.94
N PHE A 83 -13.89 -4.51 8.71
CA PHE A 83 -13.93 -3.76 7.45
C PHE A 83 -12.75 -2.79 7.36
N ILE A 84 -12.50 -2.02 8.43
CA ILE A 84 -11.38 -1.08 8.51
C ILE A 84 -10.05 -1.83 8.37
N ASN A 85 -9.86 -2.90 9.15
CA ASN A 85 -8.64 -3.71 9.09
C ASN A 85 -8.43 -4.32 7.69
N GLY A 86 -9.50 -4.85 7.08
CA GLY A 86 -9.41 -5.36 5.71
C GLY A 86 -9.03 -4.31 4.68
N PHE A 87 -9.45 -3.06 4.85
CA PHE A 87 -9.08 -1.97 3.95
C PHE A 87 -7.62 -1.51 4.18
N LEU A 88 -7.20 -1.42 5.45
CA LEU A 88 -5.81 -1.11 5.81
C LEU A 88 -4.84 -2.18 5.31
N ASP A 89 -5.21 -3.46 5.45
CA ASP A 89 -4.41 -4.58 4.93
C ASP A 89 -4.28 -4.52 3.41
N LEU A 90 -5.39 -4.21 2.70
CA LEU A 90 -5.35 -4.04 1.25
C LEU A 90 -4.39 -2.91 0.86
N PHE A 91 -4.49 -1.78 1.54
CA PHE A 91 -3.61 -0.64 1.29
C PHE A 91 -2.15 -1.01 1.55
N SER A 92 -1.87 -1.67 2.69
CA SER A 92 -0.53 -2.11 3.06
C SER A 92 0.07 -3.06 2.04
N ILE A 93 -0.67 -4.10 1.63
CA ILE A 93 -0.21 -5.07 0.64
C ILE A 93 0.05 -4.39 -0.70
N MET A 94 -0.85 -3.52 -1.16
CA MET A 94 -0.66 -2.79 -2.41
C MET A 94 0.56 -1.88 -2.36
N PHE A 95 0.74 -1.18 -1.25
CA PHE A 95 1.87 -0.28 -1.04
C PHE A 95 3.19 -1.06 -1.04
N VAL A 96 3.28 -2.12 -0.23
CA VAL A 96 4.48 -2.99 -0.16
C VAL A 96 4.76 -3.66 -1.50
N GLY A 97 3.72 -4.15 -2.19
CA GLY A 97 3.89 -4.78 -3.50
C GLY A 97 4.40 -3.84 -4.59
N LYS A 98 4.00 -2.57 -4.54
CA LYS A 98 4.42 -1.58 -5.54
C LYS A 98 5.72 -0.87 -5.17
N PHE A 99 5.87 -0.51 -3.91
CA PHE A 99 6.96 0.35 -3.41
C PHE A 99 7.91 -0.35 -2.44
N GLY A 100 7.60 -1.57 -1.96
CA GLY A 100 8.41 -2.27 -0.96
C GLY A 100 9.86 -2.51 -1.38
N LYS A 101 10.12 -2.64 -2.68
CA LYS A 101 11.49 -2.78 -3.21
C LYS A 101 12.21 -1.44 -3.43
N ARG A 102 11.47 -0.32 -3.50
CA ARG A 102 12.00 1.03 -3.78
C ARG A 102 11.16 2.11 -3.09
N PRO A 103 11.08 2.13 -1.76
CA PRO A 103 10.25 3.09 -1.02
C PRO A 103 10.72 4.54 -1.21
N MET A 104 12.01 4.77 -1.49
CA MET A 104 12.57 6.09 -1.78
C MET A 104 11.90 6.77 -2.98
N HIS A 105 11.45 6.01 -4.00
CA HIS A 105 10.79 6.59 -5.16
C HIS A 105 9.44 7.23 -4.81
N PHE A 106 8.75 6.71 -3.81
CA PHE A 106 7.47 7.29 -3.36
C PHE A 106 7.69 8.39 -2.34
N PHE A 107 8.30 8.06 -1.22
CA PHE A 107 8.46 9.00 -0.12
C PHE A 107 9.45 10.12 -0.43
N GLY A 108 10.53 9.82 -1.13
CA GLY A 108 11.54 10.80 -1.53
C GLY A 108 10.97 11.81 -2.53
N LEU A 109 10.20 11.35 -3.53
CA LEU A 109 9.56 12.26 -4.49
C LEU A 109 8.57 13.19 -3.79
N TRP A 110 7.61 12.64 -3.05
CA TRP A 110 6.61 13.45 -2.36
C TRP A 110 7.22 14.32 -1.26
N GLY A 111 8.20 13.81 -0.54
CA GLY A 111 8.97 14.58 0.45
C GLY A 111 9.67 15.78 -0.19
N SER A 112 10.34 15.58 -1.32
CA SER A 112 11.00 16.68 -2.05
C SER A 112 10.01 17.72 -2.57
N VAL A 113 8.86 17.28 -3.12
CA VAL A 113 7.82 18.21 -3.61
C VAL A 113 7.27 19.05 -2.46
N VAL A 114 6.89 18.42 -1.35
CA VAL A 114 6.33 19.13 -0.18
C VAL A 114 7.38 20.08 0.42
N PHE A 115 8.65 19.65 0.49
CA PHE A 115 9.75 20.49 0.95
C PHE A 115 9.94 21.71 0.07
N LEU A 116 9.97 21.55 -1.26
CA LEU A 116 10.11 22.66 -2.20
C LEU A 116 8.94 23.64 -2.13
N VAL A 117 7.71 23.16 -1.97
CA VAL A 117 6.54 24.03 -1.75
C VAL A 117 6.72 24.86 -0.47
N GLY A 118 7.15 24.23 0.64
CA GLY A 118 7.45 24.94 1.88
C GLY A 118 8.56 25.99 1.71
N LEU A 119 9.62 25.63 0.98
CA LEU A 119 10.73 26.52 0.70
C LEU A 119 10.28 27.75 -0.14
N VAL A 120 9.49 27.54 -1.18
CA VAL A 120 8.95 28.63 -2.01
C VAL A 120 8.08 29.57 -1.18
N ILE A 121 7.19 29.04 -0.32
CA ILE A 121 6.37 29.84 0.57
C ILE A 121 7.27 30.67 1.51
N TRP A 122 8.28 30.05 2.06
CA TRP A 122 9.18 30.70 3.01
C TRP A 122 10.00 31.83 2.34
N VAL A 123 10.56 31.56 1.16
CA VAL A 123 11.29 32.56 0.36
C VAL A 123 10.36 33.72 -0.04
N TYR A 124 9.14 33.42 -0.47
CA TYR A 124 8.15 34.48 -0.77
C TYR A 124 7.89 35.39 0.42
N LEU A 125 7.63 34.84 1.59
CA LEU A 125 7.38 35.61 2.82
C LEU A 125 8.62 36.41 3.24
N PHE A 126 9.80 35.83 3.10
CA PHE A 126 11.06 36.49 3.41
C PHE A 126 11.28 37.71 2.52
N VAL A 127 11.13 37.56 1.19
CA VAL A 127 11.25 38.65 0.22
C VAL A 127 10.19 39.72 0.50
N ALA A 128 8.94 39.33 0.76
CA ALA A 128 7.86 40.27 1.05
C ALA A 128 8.14 41.11 2.31
N LYS A 129 8.75 40.53 3.33
CA LYS A 129 9.12 41.24 4.55
C LYS A 129 10.29 42.21 4.32
N PHE A 130 11.37 41.75 3.72
CA PHE A 130 12.60 42.51 3.67
C PHE A 130 12.67 43.50 2.50
N ALA A 131 12.11 43.14 1.33
CA ALA A 131 12.11 43.99 0.15
C ALA A 131 10.96 45.01 0.14
N PHE A 132 9.78 44.60 0.62
CA PHE A 132 8.56 45.42 0.52
C PHE A 132 8.05 45.91 1.88
N GLN A 133 8.63 45.50 3.00
CA GLN A 133 8.25 45.90 4.36
C GLN A 133 6.75 45.82 4.67
N VAL A 134 6.06 44.86 4.05
CA VAL A 134 4.58 44.86 3.99
C VAL A 134 3.95 44.38 5.30
N TYR A 135 4.62 43.52 6.12
CA TYR A 135 4.02 42.95 7.35
C TYR A 135 5.00 42.07 8.16
N ASN A 136 4.59 41.69 9.37
CA ASN A 136 5.26 40.66 10.16
C ASN A 136 4.99 39.26 9.57
N MET A 137 6.03 38.45 9.41
CA MET A 137 5.89 37.10 8.81
C MET A 137 5.03 36.17 9.64
N THR A 138 5.14 36.28 10.97
CA THR A 138 4.46 35.41 11.94
C THR A 138 2.95 35.65 12.03
N ASP A 139 2.46 36.80 11.60
CA ASP A 139 1.04 37.15 11.67
C ASP A 139 0.24 36.50 10.52
N ARG A 140 0.93 35.78 9.63
CA ARG A 140 0.27 35.11 8.52
C ARG A 140 0.16 33.59 8.72
N PRO A 141 -1.03 33.01 8.53
CA PRO A 141 -1.20 31.56 8.55
C PRO A 141 -0.26 30.82 7.56
N LEU A 142 0.06 31.48 6.41
CA LEU A 142 0.94 30.92 5.39
C LEU A 142 2.36 30.64 5.91
N PHE A 143 2.84 31.39 6.89
CA PHE A 143 4.13 31.14 7.56
C PHE A 143 4.18 29.75 8.20
N PHE A 144 3.13 29.42 8.96
CA PHE A 144 3.04 28.10 9.60
C PHE A 144 2.89 26.98 8.59
N VAL A 145 2.12 27.20 7.51
CA VAL A 145 2.01 26.23 6.41
C VAL A 145 3.38 25.98 5.77
N GLY A 146 4.18 27.04 5.55
CA GLY A 146 5.54 26.93 5.02
C GLY A 146 6.45 26.08 5.92
N ILE A 147 6.50 26.37 7.23
CA ILE A 147 7.30 25.61 8.19
C ILE A 147 6.84 24.15 8.27
N ILE A 148 5.54 23.91 8.40
CA ILE A 148 4.98 22.55 8.49
C ILE A 148 5.33 21.77 7.22
N SER A 149 5.25 22.40 6.04
CA SER A 149 5.62 21.76 4.78
C SER A 149 7.11 21.40 4.72
N LEU A 150 8.01 22.27 5.20
CA LEU A 150 9.43 21.95 5.30
C LEU A 150 9.70 20.75 6.23
N VAL A 151 9.08 20.73 7.40
CA VAL A 151 9.24 19.64 8.37
C VAL A 151 8.68 18.33 7.82
N ILE A 152 7.46 18.34 7.30
CA ILE A 152 6.82 17.13 6.75
C ILE A 152 7.60 16.64 5.51
N GLY A 153 8.03 17.54 4.64
CA GLY A 153 8.83 17.18 3.46
C GLY A 153 10.14 16.48 3.84
N THR A 154 10.84 17.02 4.83
CA THR A 154 12.07 16.40 5.35
C THR A 154 11.79 15.04 5.99
N GLN A 155 10.73 14.92 6.79
CA GLN A 155 10.37 13.65 7.43
C GLN A 155 10.00 12.56 6.41
N LEU A 156 9.23 12.90 5.38
CA LEU A 156 8.90 11.98 4.30
C LEU A 156 10.15 11.53 3.54
N PHE A 157 11.05 12.45 3.23
CA PHE A 157 12.31 12.12 2.56
C PHE A 157 13.15 11.16 3.40
N LEU A 158 13.33 11.44 4.69
CA LEU A 158 14.06 10.57 5.62
C LEU A 158 13.39 9.20 5.76
N ALA A 159 12.05 9.16 5.86
CA ALA A 159 11.31 7.89 5.89
C ALA A 159 11.56 7.05 4.63
N GLY A 160 11.60 7.69 3.45
CA GLY A 160 11.94 7.05 2.19
C GLY A 160 13.37 6.49 2.19
N PHE A 161 14.31 7.26 2.69
CA PHE A 161 15.72 6.85 2.79
C PHE A 161 15.92 5.66 3.75
N ILE A 162 15.32 5.73 4.94
CA ILE A 162 15.34 4.62 5.92
C ILE A 162 14.69 3.37 5.33
N GLY A 163 13.50 3.53 4.70
CA GLY A 163 12.82 2.42 4.04
C GLY A 163 13.67 1.77 2.94
N GLU A 164 14.41 2.57 2.16
CA GLU A 164 15.32 2.05 1.13
C GLU A 164 16.49 1.28 1.75
N LEU A 165 17.07 1.76 2.86
CA LEU A 165 18.14 1.05 3.57
C LEU A 165 17.65 -0.30 4.10
N ILE A 166 16.44 -0.34 4.70
CA ILE A 166 15.82 -1.59 5.18
C ILE A 166 15.60 -2.54 4.01
N ALA A 167 15.03 -2.05 2.91
CA ALA A 167 14.77 -2.87 1.72
C ALA A 167 16.05 -3.40 1.08
N ARG A 168 17.16 -2.66 1.15
CA ARG A 168 18.47 -3.10 0.65
C ARG A 168 19.11 -4.16 1.52
N ASN A 169 18.92 -4.10 2.83
CA ASN A 169 19.46 -5.07 3.78
C ASN A 169 18.60 -6.34 3.92
N SER A 170 17.43 -6.39 3.28
CA SER A 170 16.58 -7.58 3.31
C SER A 170 17.25 -8.74 2.57
N THR A 171 17.37 -9.89 3.24
CA THR A 171 17.90 -11.14 2.66
C THR A 171 17.03 -11.67 1.52
N GLU A 172 15.76 -11.31 1.49
CA GLU A 172 14.81 -11.76 0.46
C GLU A 172 14.93 -11.00 -0.86
N ARG A 173 15.70 -9.93 -0.91
CA ARG A 173 15.83 -9.10 -2.11
C ARG A 173 16.31 -9.87 -3.35
N ASN A 174 17.20 -10.82 -3.15
CA ASN A 174 17.82 -11.60 -4.21
C ASN A 174 17.24 -13.02 -4.35
N THR A 175 16.16 -13.34 -3.60
CA THR A 175 15.49 -14.63 -3.73
C THR A 175 14.64 -14.64 -5.00
N TYR A 176 14.82 -15.65 -5.85
CA TYR A 176 14.02 -15.88 -7.04
C TYR A 176 13.56 -17.33 -7.07
N LEU A 177 12.38 -17.54 -7.63
CA LEU A 177 11.83 -18.88 -7.79
C LEU A 177 12.44 -19.51 -9.05
N ILE A 178 13.11 -20.65 -8.88
CA ILE A 178 13.65 -21.43 -9.99
C ILE A 178 12.51 -22.30 -10.53
N GLU A 179 12.14 -22.10 -11.80
CA GLU A 179 11.11 -22.89 -12.43
C GLU A 179 11.67 -24.24 -12.91
N GLU A 180 12.85 -24.24 -13.51
CA GLU A 180 13.52 -25.41 -14.03
C GLU A 180 15.04 -25.22 -14.00
N LYS A 181 15.78 -26.26 -13.62
CA LYS A 181 17.23 -26.27 -13.68
C LYS A 181 17.64 -27.08 -14.92
N ALA A 182 18.15 -26.39 -15.94
CA ALA A 182 18.71 -27.02 -17.11
C ALA A 182 20.24 -27.18 -16.96
N GLY A 183 20.79 -28.36 -17.16
CA GLY A 183 22.23 -28.56 -17.26
C GLY A 183 22.99 -28.79 -15.94
N LEU A 184 22.35 -29.45 -14.94
CA LEU A 184 23.04 -30.03 -13.77
C LEU A 184 22.80 -31.52 -13.74
#